data_7fd63c97bf3da653cdf4d2b54071e7cf
#
_entry.id   7fd63c97bf3da653cdf4d2b54071e7cf
#
_cell.length_a   1.000
_cell.length_b   1.000
_cell.length_c   1.000
_cell.angle_alpha   90.00
_cell.angle_beta   90.00
_cell.angle_gamma   90.00
#
_symmetry.space_group_name_H-M   'P 1'
#
loop_
_entity.id
_entity.type
_entity.pdbx_description
1 polymer ?
#
loop_
_entity_poly.entity_id
_entity_poly.type
_entity_poly.pdbx_seq_one_letter_code
_entity_poly.pdbx_strand_id
1 'polypeptide(L)'
;MGLGERSDAPAVTRRILTLPRVTAVAAAVLLVSATISLAADKPVAHKSAAHPATRQVLVVPDVRSQVFVFASGALEDGGFGWKVRGSVHGYPANVVSAQQPKPGTRVIDTGAPTITLWLSRGSAPQLGRPQDRSPYGASLIRRLRHAHSR
;
A
#
# COMPACT_ATOMS: atom_id res chain seq x y z
N MET A 1 57.13 28.49 -15.03
CA MET A 1 56.77 29.75 -14.36
C MET A 1 55.25 29.82 -14.27
N GLY A 2 54.71 30.02 -13.07
CA GLY A 2 53.30 30.24 -12.78
C GLY A 2 52.79 29.19 -11.80
N LEU A 3 53.05 29.24 -10.55
CA LEU A 3 52.35 29.82 -9.41
C LEU A 3 50.84 29.52 -9.50
N GLY A 4 50.23 28.58 -8.79
CA GLY A 4 50.20 28.51 -7.34
C GLY A 4 48.95 29.22 -6.87
N GLU A 5 47.75 28.60 -6.91
CA GLU A 5 46.54 29.15 -6.29
C GLU A 5 46.06 28.18 -5.22
N ARG A 6 46.28 28.59 -4.00
CA ARG A 6 45.79 27.96 -2.78
C ARG A 6 44.30 28.26 -2.67
N SER A 7 43.48 27.24 -2.71
CA SER A 7 42.10 27.36 -2.26
C SER A 7 42.04 27.18 -0.76
N ASP A 8 41.84 28.29 -0.07
CA ASP A 8 41.54 28.37 1.35
C ASP A 8 40.11 27.78 1.59
N ALA A 9 40.07 26.69 2.30
CA ALA A 9 38.80 26.13 2.81
C ALA A 9 38.35 26.95 4.04
N PRO A 10 37.10 27.45 4.08
CA PRO A 10 36.61 28.11 5.28
C PRO A 10 36.34 27.08 6.39
N ALA A 11 36.95 27.34 7.53
CA ALA A 11 36.74 26.63 8.78
C ALA A 11 35.26 26.73 9.22
N VAL A 12 34.56 25.61 9.22
CA VAL A 12 33.23 25.52 9.80
C VAL A 12 33.36 25.54 11.32
N THR A 13 33.13 26.69 11.88
CA THR A 13 33.01 26.89 13.34
C THR A 13 31.77 26.14 13.84
N ARG A 14 31.98 25.00 14.46
CA ARG A 14 30.94 24.28 15.22
C ARG A 14 30.58 25.11 16.46
N ARG A 15 29.49 25.84 16.39
CA ARG A 15 28.84 26.39 17.57
C ARG A 15 28.18 25.26 18.34
N ILE A 16 28.79 24.87 19.43
CA ILE A 16 28.19 24.01 20.46
C ILE A 16 27.12 24.85 21.14
N LEU A 17 25.87 24.62 20.75
CA LEU A 17 24.73 25.15 21.50
C LEU A 17 24.50 24.24 22.70
N THR A 18 24.93 24.72 23.86
CA THR A 18 24.63 24.14 25.17
C THR A 18 23.13 24.24 25.41
N LEU A 19 22.43 23.10 25.45
CA LEU A 19 21.06 22.98 25.98
C LEU A 19 21.12 22.53 27.45
N PRO A 20 20.78 23.40 28.39
CA PRO A 20 20.31 22.95 29.67
C PRO A 20 18.89 23.47 29.90
N ARG A 21 17.86 22.72 29.48
CA ARG A 21 16.46 23.00 29.93
C ARG A 21 15.44 21.92 29.59
N VAL A 22 15.85 20.68 29.33
CA VAL A 22 14.88 19.61 28.99
C VAL A 22 14.71 18.57 30.13
N THR A 23 15.39 18.72 31.25
CA THR A 23 15.32 17.73 32.35
C THR A 23 14.21 17.95 33.37
N ALA A 24 13.37 18.97 33.23
CA ALA A 24 12.35 19.29 34.24
C ALA A 24 10.91 18.79 33.91
N VAL A 25 10.65 18.23 32.73
CA VAL A 25 9.29 17.83 32.33
C VAL A 25 9.05 16.31 32.44
N ALA A 26 10.11 15.52 32.58
CA ALA A 26 9.99 14.05 32.64
C ALA A 26 9.55 13.49 33.99
N ALA A 27 9.56 14.28 35.06
CA ALA A 27 9.22 13.79 36.40
C ALA A 27 7.73 13.91 36.78
N ALA A 28 6.93 14.67 36.01
CA ALA A 28 5.51 14.89 36.33
C ALA A 28 4.55 13.87 35.68
N VAL A 29 5.01 13.07 34.72
CA VAL A 29 4.14 12.11 34.01
C VAL A 29 4.09 10.73 34.67
N LEU A 30 5.00 10.42 35.62
CA LEU A 30 5.09 9.11 36.24
C LEU A 30 4.21 8.94 37.49
N LEU A 31 3.50 9.97 37.96
CA LEU A 31 2.68 9.90 39.18
C LEU A 31 1.16 9.75 38.92
N VAL A 32 0.71 9.69 37.67
CA VAL A 32 -0.73 9.51 37.34
C VAL A 32 -1.09 8.08 36.93
N SER A 33 -0.12 7.18 36.82
CA SER A 33 -0.36 5.82 36.30
C SER A 33 -0.66 4.75 37.36
N ALA A 34 -0.87 5.11 38.62
CA ALA A 34 -0.94 4.12 39.72
C ALA A 34 -2.31 3.93 40.36
N THR A 35 -3.41 4.37 39.78
CA THR A 35 -4.74 4.20 40.39
C THR A 35 -5.81 3.60 39.46
N ILE A 36 -5.44 2.72 38.53
CA ILE A 36 -6.42 1.92 37.82
C ILE A 36 -6.04 0.45 37.96
N SER A 37 -6.42 -0.13 39.07
CA SER A 37 -6.46 -1.58 39.22
C SER A 37 -7.28 -1.93 40.45
N LEU A 38 -8.42 -2.42 40.24
CA LEU A 38 -9.22 -3.46 40.87
C LEU A 38 -10.71 -3.15 40.74
N ALA A 39 -11.22 -3.32 39.51
CA ALA A 39 -12.61 -3.66 39.35
C ALA A 39 -12.64 -5.10 38.83
N ALA A 40 -13.07 -5.99 39.70
CA ALA A 40 -13.16 -7.41 39.42
C ALA A 40 -13.99 -7.68 38.18
N ASP A 41 -13.33 -8.29 37.21
CA ASP A 41 -13.91 -8.81 35.98
C ASP A 41 -14.94 -9.88 36.27
N LYS A 42 -16.19 -9.54 36.01
CA LYS A 42 -17.10 -10.52 35.46
C LYS A 42 -16.77 -10.62 33.98
N PRO A 43 -16.54 -11.82 33.40
CA PRO A 43 -16.39 -11.96 31.98
C PRO A 43 -17.72 -11.58 31.33
N VAL A 44 -17.84 -10.32 30.93
CA VAL A 44 -18.89 -9.92 30.00
C VAL A 44 -18.52 -10.61 28.70
N ALA A 45 -19.20 -11.74 28.44
CA ALA A 45 -19.17 -12.35 27.13
C ALA A 45 -19.62 -11.25 26.16
N HIS A 46 -18.66 -10.59 25.54
CA HIS A 46 -18.88 -9.73 24.40
C HIS A 46 -19.37 -10.68 23.30
N LYS A 47 -20.69 -10.89 23.31
CA LYS A 47 -21.39 -11.44 22.17
C LYS A 47 -21.08 -10.44 21.06
N SER A 48 -20.01 -10.74 20.33
CA SER A 48 -19.62 -9.99 19.16
C SER A 48 -20.87 -10.03 18.26
N ALA A 49 -21.65 -8.96 18.34
CA ALA A 49 -22.74 -8.77 17.43
C ALA A 49 -22.09 -8.79 16.06
N ALA A 50 -22.20 -9.93 15.37
CA ALA A 50 -21.79 -10.03 13.99
C ALA A 50 -22.60 -8.97 13.26
N HIS A 51 -22.00 -7.79 13.08
CA HIS A 51 -22.53 -6.80 12.17
C HIS A 51 -22.71 -7.55 10.85
N PRO A 52 -23.92 -7.57 10.28
CA PRO A 52 -24.08 -8.13 8.96
C PRO A 52 -23.08 -7.37 8.09
N ALA A 53 -22.04 -8.08 7.65
CA ALA A 53 -21.00 -7.50 6.82
C ALA A 53 -21.72 -6.98 5.56
N THR A 54 -22.01 -5.69 5.54
CA THR A 54 -22.60 -5.02 4.38
C THR A 54 -21.63 -5.31 3.23
N ARG A 55 -22.04 -6.16 2.31
CA ARG A 55 -21.21 -6.53 1.17
C ARG A 55 -20.99 -5.27 0.37
N GLN A 56 -19.80 -4.70 0.47
CA GLN A 56 -19.43 -3.53 -0.30
C GLN A 56 -19.47 -3.87 -1.79
N VAL A 57 -20.05 -2.99 -2.59
CA VAL A 57 -20.08 -3.12 -4.04
C VAL A 57 -19.05 -2.18 -4.63
N LEU A 58 -18.14 -2.74 -5.41
CA LEU A 58 -17.13 -2.01 -6.16
C LEU A 58 -17.58 -1.83 -7.60
N VAL A 59 -17.22 -0.70 -8.19
CA VAL A 59 -17.48 -0.41 -9.62
C VAL A 59 -16.17 -0.58 -10.38
N VAL A 60 -16.17 -1.42 -11.40
CA VAL A 60 -14.99 -1.71 -12.23
C VAL A 60 -14.57 -0.46 -12.99
N PRO A 61 -13.35 0.07 -12.78
CA PRO A 61 -12.85 1.22 -13.50
C PRO A 61 -12.53 0.87 -14.97
N ASP A 62 -12.50 1.88 -15.85
CA ASP A 62 -12.03 1.71 -17.23
C ASP A 62 -10.52 1.94 -17.27
N VAL A 63 -9.77 0.87 -17.52
CA VAL A 63 -8.31 0.92 -17.67
C VAL A 63 -7.87 0.58 -19.11
N ARG A 64 -8.80 0.47 -20.06
CA ARG A 64 -8.48 0.23 -21.47
C ARG A 64 -7.71 1.42 -22.05
N SER A 65 -6.83 1.14 -22.98
CA SER A 65 -5.93 2.12 -23.61
C SER A 65 -4.93 2.79 -22.66
N GLN A 66 -4.89 2.38 -21.39
CA GLN A 66 -3.89 2.84 -20.44
C GLN A 66 -2.63 1.99 -20.52
N VAL A 67 -1.49 2.60 -20.21
CA VAL A 67 -0.22 1.88 -20.03
C VAL A 67 -0.34 1.00 -18.79
N PHE A 68 0.12 -0.25 -18.89
CA PHE A 68 -0.11 -1.30 -17.90
C PHE A 68 0.32 -0.90 -16.48
N VAL A 69 1.43 -0.19 -16.33
CA VAL A 69 1.89 0.26 -15.01
C VAL A 69 0.87 1.17 -14.31
N PHE A 70 0.19 2.04 -15.05
CA PHE A 70 -0.85 2.91 -14.47
C PHE A 70 -2.17 2.16 -14.30
N ALA A 71 -2.51 1.29 -15.25
CA ALA A 71 -3.72 0.47 -15.18
C ALA A 71 -3.70 -0.46 -13.95
N SER A 72 -2.56 -1.12 -13.68
CA SER A 72 -2.42 -2.00 -12.51
C SER A 72 -2.52 -1.23 -11.19
N GLY A 73 -1.88 -0.06 -11.08
CA GLY A 73 -2.00 0.81 -9.91
C GLY A 73 -3.43 1.28 -9.67
N ALA A 74 -4.11 1.77 -10.71
CA ALA A 74 -5.50 2.22 -10.61
C ALA A 74 -6.46 1.10 -10.16
N LEU A 75 -6.22 -0.14 -10.59
CA LEU A 75 -7.01 -1.28 -10.14
C LEU A 75 -6.74 -1.61 -8.67
N GLU A 76 -5.48 -1.59 -8.24
CA GLU A 76 -5.09 -1.84 -6.85
C GLU A 76 -5.65 -0.77 -5.91
N ASP A 77 -5.55 0.50 -6.28
CA ASP A 77 -6.13 1.63 -5.54
C ASP A 77 -7.66 1.53 -5.45
N GLY A 78 -8.31 0.99 -6.48
CA GLY A 78 -9.74 0.70 -6.50
C GLY A 78 -10.16 -0.55 -5.72
N GLY A 79 -9.23 -1.25 -5.07
CA GLY A 79 -9.50 -2.48 -4.32
C GLY A 79 -9.63 -3.73 -5.18
N PHE A 80 -9.15 -3.70 -6.42
CA PHE A 80 -9.16 -4.83 -7.34
C PHE A 80 -7.82 -5.54 -7.41
N GLY A 81 -7.86 -6.85 -7.53
CA GLY A 81 -6.73 -7.62 -8.06
C GLY A 81 -6.79 -7.66 -9.59
N TRP A 82 -5.68 -8.02 -10.23
CA TRP A 82 -5.65 -8.18 -11.67
C TRP A 82 -4.81 -9.38 -12.09
N LYS A 83 -5.06 -9.86 -13.30
CA LYS A 83 -4.25 -10.88 -13.97
C LYS A 83 -4.20 -10.58 -15.46
N VAL A 84 -3.04 -10.81 -16.05
CA VAL A 84 -2.84 -10.71 -17.50
C VAL A 84 -3.15 -12.05 -18.15
N ARG A 85 -3.79 -12.01 -19.30
CA ARG A 85 -4.03 -13.15 -20.17
C ARG A 85 -3.67 -12.84 -21.62
N GLY A 86 -3.34 -13.88 -22.37
CA GLY A 86 -2.92 -13.77 -23.77
C GLY A 86 -1.43 -13.98 -23.94
N SER A 87 -0.92 -13.67 -25.13
CA SER A 87 0.49 -13.86 -25.50
C SER A 87 1.40 -12.70 -25.11
N VAL A 88 0.82 -11.57 -24.69
CA VAL A 88 1.59 -10.38 -24.27
C VAL A 88 1.60 -10.31 -22.75
N HIS A 89 2.78 -10.38 -22.18
CA HIS A 89 2.98 -10.35 -20.73
C HIS A 89 2.89 -8.94 -20.14
N GLY A 90 2.72 -8.85 -18.83
CA GLY A 90 2.57 -7.62 -18.07
C GLY A 90 3.88 -6.85 -17.89
N TYR A 91 4.44 -6.33 -18.96
CA TYR A 91 5.52 -5.35 -18.88
C TYR A 91 4.99 -3.94 -18.66
N PRO A 92 5.68 -3.08 -17.91
CA PRO A 92 5.20 -1.74 -17.55
C PRO A 92 4.74 -0.89 -18.72
N ALA A 93 5.43 -0.99 -19.88
CA ALA A 93 5.18 -0.18 -21.07
C ALA A 93 4.09 -0.74 -21.99
N ASN A 94 3.55 -1.92 -21.72
CA ASN A 94 2.47 -2.49 -22.53
C ASN A 94 1.16 -1.75 -22.27
N VAL A 95 0.22 -1.83 -23.22
CA VAL A 95 -1.04 -1.09 -23.17
C VAL A 95 -2.20 -2.08 -22.98
N VAL A 96 -3.14 -1.75 -22.13
CA VAL A 96 -4.35 -2.56 -21.94
C VAL A 96 -5.23 -2.45 -23.17
N SER A 97 -5.37 -3.55 -23.91
CA SER A 97 -6.23 -3.63 -25.11
C SER A 97 -7.67 -4.02 -24.76
N ALA A 98 -7.85 -4.84 -23.72
CA ALA A 98 -9.17 -5.26 -23.25
C ALA A 98 -9.14 -5.61 -21.77
N GLN A 99 -10.30 -5.55 -21.12
CA GLN A 99 -10.48 -5.94 -19.74
C GLN A 99 -11.79 -6.70 -19.53
N GLN A 100 -11.82 -7.53 -18.50
CA GLN A 100 -13.01 -8.24 -18.05
C GLN A 100 -13.01 -8.37 -16.51
N PRO A 101 -14.10 -7.99 -15.80
CA PRO A 101 -15.39 -7.49 -16.30
C PRO A 101 -15.30 -6.16 -17.07
N LYS A 102 -16.35 -5.82 -17.81
CA LYS A 102 -16.42 -4.54 -18.53
C LYS A 102 -16.41 -3.36 -17.56
N PRO A 103 -15.90 -2.20 -17.98
CA PRO A 103 -15.98 -0.96 -17.19
C PRO A 103 -17.42 -0.67 -16.74
N GLY A 104 -17.57 -0.12 -15.53
CA GLY A 104 -18.88 0.18 -14.95
C GLY A 104 -19.62 -1.02 -14.36
N THR A 105 -19.13 -2.26 -14.53
CA THR A 105 -19.73 -3.44 -13.91
C THR A 105 -19.65 -3.33 -12.38
N ARG A 106 -20.76 -3.60 -11.70
CA ARG A 106 -20.79 -3.70 -10.23
C ARG A 106 -20.42 -5.10 -9.79
N VAL A 107 -19.42 -5.22 -8.94
CA VAL A 107 -18.96 -6.49 -8.37
C VAL A 107 -18.99 -6.42 -6.85
N ILE A 108 -19.28 -7.53 -6.21
CA ILE A 108 -19.25 -7.63 -4.75
C ILE A 108 -17.76 -7.68 -4.33
N ASP A 109 -17.39 -6.87 -3.36
CA ASP A 109 -16.07 -6.96 -2.75
C ASP A 109 -15.94 -8.29 -1.99
N THR A 110 -15.11 -9.16 -2.54
CA THR A 110 -14.72 -10.44 -1.92
C THR A 110 -13.31 -10.40 -1.35
N GLY A 111 -12.73 -9.19 -1.23
CA GLY A 111 -11.32 -8.96 -0.93
C GLY A 111 -10.50 -9.04 -2.21
N ALA A 112 -10.37 -7.92 -2.91
CA ALA A 112 -9.70 -7.75 -4.20
C ALA A 112 -10.24 -8.68 -5.32
N PRO A 113 -11.49 -8.45 -5.80
CA PRO A 113 -12.03 -9.16 -6.95
C PRO A 113 -11.13 -8.96 -8.18
N THR A 114 -10.86 -10.03 -8.90
CA THR A 114 -9.82 -10.04 -9.94
C THR A 114 -10.36 -9.56 -11.29
N ILE A 115 -9.68 -8.57 -11.89
CA ILE A 115 -9.89 -8.11 -13.26
C ILE A 115 -8.91 -8.83 -14.18
N THR A 116 -9.41 -9.37 -15.28
CA THR A 116 -8.58 -9.97 -16.34
C THR A 116 -8.25 -8.90 -17.37
N LEU A 117 -6.97 -8.79 -17.70
CA LEU A 117 -6.44 -7.83 -18.66
C LEU A 117 -5.83 -8.55 -19.85
N TRP A 118 -6.05 -8.05 -21.05
CA TRP A 118 -5.33 -8.40 -22.26
C TRP A 118 -4.50 -7.19 -22.66
N LEU A 119 -3.26 -7.44 -23.03
CA LEU A 119 -2.30 -6.39 -23.33
C LEU A 119 -1.90 -6.43 -24.81
N SER A 120 -1.63 -5.27 -25.36
CA SER A 120 -0.87 -5.09 -26.59
C SER A 120 0.53 -4.60 -26.26
N ARG A 121 1.50 -4.95 -27.09
CA ARG A 121 2.89 -4.52 -26.90
C ARG A 121 2.99 -3.00 -27.07
N GLY A 122 3.56 -2.32 -26.09
CA GLY A 122 3.90 -0.90 -26.17
C GLY A 122 5.12 -0.66 -27.06
N SER A 123 5.33 0.58 -27.46
CA SER A 123 6.48 1.00 -28.28
C SER A 123 7.79 1.10 -27.51
N ALA A 124 7.73 1.23 -26.19
CA ALA A 124 8.91 1.32 -25.34
C ALA A 124 9.55 -0.05 -25.09
N PRO A 125 10.87 -0.10 -24.82
CA PRO A 125 11.56 -1.33 -24.48
C PRO A 125 10.93 -2.03 -23.28
N GLN A 126 10.81 -3.36 -23.34
CA GLN A 126 10.29 -4.18 -22.25
C GLN A 126 11.40 -4.51 -21.26
N LEU A 127 11.55 -3.69 -20.23
CA LEU A 127 12.57 -3.85 -19.21
C LEU A 127 12.02 -4.61 -18.00
N GLY A 128 12.90 -5.41 -17.38
CA GLY A 128 12.59 -6.14 -16.16
C GLY A 128 11.85 -7.47 -16.39
N ARG A 129 11.24 -7.98 -15.31
CA ARG A 129 10.41 -9.19 -15.36
C ARG A 129 8.96 -8.82 -15.55
N PRO A 130 8.21 -9.59 -16.37
CA PRO A 130 6.78 -9.33 -16.53
C PRO A 130 6.03 -9.63 -15.23
N GLN A 131 5.02 -8.82 -14.95
CA GLN A 131 4.09 -9.01 -13.86
C GLN A 131 2.74 -9.44 -14.46
N ASP A 132 2.42 -10.71 -14.34
CA ASP A 132 1.17 -11.25 -14.92
C ASP A 132 0.03 -11.35 -13.90
N ARG A 133 0.31 -11.04 -12.63
CA ARG A 133 -0.69 -11.07 -11.53
C ARG A 133 -0.40 -9.99 -10.50
N SER A 134 -1.48 -9.43 -9.98
CA SER A 134 -1.42 -8.55 -8.81
C SER A 134 -0.82 -9.29 -7.59
N PRO A 135 0.06 -8.64 -6.84
CA PRO A 135 0.56 -9.17 -5.57
C PRO A 135 -0.55 -9.31 -4.52
N TYR A 136 -1.64 -8.53 -4.65
CA TYR A 136 -2.77 -8.49 -3.72
C TYR A 136 -3.94 -9.40 -4.12
N GLY A 137 -3.72 -10.46 -4.86
CA GLY A 137 -4.78 -11.39 -5.27
C GLY A 137 -5.54 -11.99 -4.08
N ALA A 138 -6.80 -12.37 -4.30
CA ALA A 138 -7.74 -12.92 -3.30
C ALA A 138 -7.17 -14.04 -2.40
N SER A 139 -6.13 -14.73 -2.85
CA SER A 139 -5.43 -15.77 -2.07
C SER A 139 -4.63 -15.19 -0.89
N LEU A 140 -4.04 -14.00 -1.04
CA LEU A 140 -3.26 -13.36 0.02
C LEU A 140 -4.18 -12.83 1.12
N ILE A 141 -5.27 -12.17 0.74
CA ILE A 141 -6.25 -11.64 1.69
C ILE A 141 -6.93 -12.77 2.45
N ARG A 142 -7.21 -13.89 1.79
CA ARG A 142 -7.74 -15.08 2.47
C ARG A 142 -6.75 -15.62 3.52
N ARG A 143 -5.46 -15.67 3.23
CA ARG A 143 -4.43 -16.10 4.20
C ARG A 143 -4.35 -15.15 5.40
N LEU A 144 -4.39 -13.84 5.17
CA LEU A 144 -4.35 -12.85 6.25
C LEU A 144 -5.59 -12.94 7.16
N ARG A 145 -6.78 -13.17 6.60
CA ARG A 145 -8.00 -13.39 7.41
C ARG A 145 -7.90 -14.64 8.29
N HIS A 146 -7.36 -15.74 7.78
CA HIS A 146 -7.18 -16.98 8.58
C HIS A 146 -6.08 -16.84 9.64
N ALA A 147 -5.09 -15.99 9.43
CA ALA A 147 -4.05 -15.73 10.42
C ALA A 147 -4.56 -14.90 11.61
N HIS A 148 -5.60 -14.08 11.41
CA HIS A 148 -6.20 -13.22 12.47
C HIS A 148 -7.31 -13.91 13.27
N SER A 149 -7.76 -15.09 12.85
CA SER A 149 -8.84 -15.84 13.51
C SER A 149 -8.34 -16.98 14.42
N ARG A 150 -7.04 -17.03 14.68
CA ARG A 150 -6.39 -17.94 15.64
C ARG A 150 -5.82 -17.18 16.82
#